data_3ef5d00bc649efbc3b0cc113705b06b7
#
_entry.id   3ef5d00bc649efbc3b0cc113705b06b7
#
_cell.length_a   1.000
_cell.length_b   1.000
_cell.length_c   1.000
_cell.angle_alpha   90.00
_cell.angle_beta   90.00
_cell.angle_gamma   90.00
#
_symmetry.space_group_name_H-M   'P 1'
#
loop_
_entity.id
_entity.type
_entity.pdbx_description
1 polymer ?
#
loop_
_entity_poly.entity_id
_entity_poly.type
_entity_poly.pdbx_seq_one_letter_code
_entity_poly.pdbx_strand_id
1 'polypeptide(L)'
;IEAMAPGLREQLVKERRKELSAKERRAIDTPVAQRSQEQRELAAVAAPKLDVRIEEIARKIPDDNLRDKARNLADEAKKAYDRAELIGRYREIVNFEYWRMHSKVESTDEALAAAESFYEGEQKAKLDYLGAKDAYAKGFAALRAVLDKFPEMAESESAASHINEILERYVKVLDQADEVFPPDFALASYIRARVENQPGYGDARAALA
;
A
#
# COMPACT_ATOMS: atom_id res chain seq x y z
N ILE A 1 19.10 18.75 20.71
CA ILE A 1 18.51 19.64 21.74
C ILE A 1 18.71 19.03 23.13
N GLU A 2 18.37 17.78 23.37
CA GLU A 2 18.53 17.12 24.67
C GLU A 2 19.99 17.15 25.19
N ALA A 3 20.97 17.01 24.31
CA ALA A 3 22.39 17.13 24.66
C ALA A 3 22.79 18.56 25.12
N MET A 4 22.01 19.59 24.80
CA MET A 4 22.26 20.97 25.23
C MET A 4 21.74 21.23 26.65
N ALA A 5 20.83 20.42 27.16
CA ALA A 5 20.32 20.50 28.52
C ALA A 5 19.98 19.10 29.06
N PRO A 6 21.01 18.32 29.41
CA PRO A 6 20.82 16.95 29.91
C PRO A 6 19.93 16.94 31.15
N GLY A 7 18.96 16.03 31.21
CA GLY A 7 18.03 15.89 32.34
C GLY A 7 16.88 16.89 32.39
N LEU A 8 16.82 17.88 31.49
CA LEU A 8 15.74 18.87 31.48
C LEU A 8 14.38 18.24 31.13
N ARG A 9 14.35 17.28 30.19
CA ARG A 9 13.13 16.54 29.84
C ARG A 9 12.57 15.79 31.06
N GLU A 10 13.43 15.08 31.75
CA GLU A 10 13.05 14.30 32.95
C GLU A 10 12.55 15.22 34.08
N GLN A 11 13.17 16.37 34.22
CA GLN A 11 12.71 17.39 35.16
C GLN A 11 11.30 17.88 34.83
N LEU A 12 11.04 18.21 33.57
CA LEU A 12 9.73 18.67 33.10
C LEU A 12 8.66 17.58 33.24
N VAL A 13 8.98 16.36 32.90
CA VAL A 13 8.09 15.20 33.11
C VAL A 13 7.77 15.04 34.60
N LYS A 14 8.77 15.17 35.45
CA LYS A 14 8.59 15.07 36.93
C LYS A 14 7.69 16.20 37.47
N GLU A 15 7.81 17.41 36.93
CA GLU A 15 6.94 18.53 37.27
C GLU A 15 5.51 18.24 36.86
N ARG A 16 5.27 17.86 35.60
CA ARG A 16 3.93 17.52 35.08
C ARG A 16 3.29 16.36 35.81
N ARG A 17 4.11 15.38 36.22
CA ARG A 17 3.64 14.24 37.00
C ARG A 17 3.07 14.64 38.37
N LYS A 18 3.54 15.74 38.97
CA LYS A 18 2.98 16.26 40.23
C LYS A 18 1.57 16.82 40.02
N GLU A 19 1.27 17.32 38.83
CA GLU A 19 -0.04 17.88 38.47
C GLU A 19 -1.11 16.80 38.20
N LEU A 20 -0.69 15.54 37.96
CA LEU A 20 -1.61 14.43 37.78
C LEU A 20 -2.30 14.06 39.10
N SER A 21 -3.57 13.68 39.01
CA SER A 21 -4.29 13.09 40.15
C SER A 21 -3.67 11.78 40.61
N ALA A 22 -3.98 11.35 41.82
CA ALA A 22 -3.49 10.09 42.37
C ALA A 22 -3.94 8.87 41.53
N LYS A 23 -5.16 8.91 40.98
CA LYS A 23 -5.69 7.86 40.10
C LYS A 23 -4.95 7.80 38.77
N GLU A 24 -4.69 8.94 38.10
CA GLU A 24 -3.93 9.04 36.87
C GLU A 24 -2.50 8.53 37.04
N ARG A 25 -1.82 8.94 38.14
CA ARG A 25 -0.47 8.45 38.45
C ARG A 25 -0.45 6.93 38.60
N ARG A 26 -1.39 6.36 39.39
CA ARG A 26 -1.49 4.91 39.55
C ARG A 26 -1.75 4.20 38.23
N ALA A 27 -2.60 4.75 37.36
CA ALA A 27 -2.89 4.18 36.05
C ALA A 27 -1.66 4.15 35.13
N ILE A 28 -0.84 5.21 35.14
CA ILE A 28 0.43 5.29 34.40
C ILE A 28 1.46 4.29 34.94
N ASP A 29 1.56 4.17 36.28
CA ASP A 29 2.54 3.30 36.95
C ASP A 29 2.22 1.81 36.82
N THR A 30 0.96 1.47 36.60
CA THR A 30 0.55 0.09 36.38
C THR A 30 1.02 -0.40 35.00
N PRO A 31 1.73 -1.55 34.91
CA PRO A 31 2.12 -2.15 33.63
C PRO A 31 0.91 -2.34 32.72
N VAL A 32 1.09 -2.10 31.40
CA VAL A 32 -0.02 -2.12 30.41
C VAL A 32 -0.84 -3.41 30.49
N ALA A 33 -0.17 -4.56 30.62
CA ALA A 33 -0.82 -5.87 30.71
C ALA A 33 -1.69 -6.08 31.98
N GLN A 34 -1.45 -5.28 33.03
CA GLN A 34 -2.13 -5.41 34.32
C GLN A 34 -3.18 -4.32 34.55
N ARG A 35 -3.38 -3.40 33.58
CA ARG A 35 -4.35 -2.31 33.71
C ARG A 35 -5.77 -2.81 33.59
N SER A 36 -6.62 -2.41 34.56
CA SER A 36 -8.07 -2.51 34.40
C SER A 36 -8.57 -1.61 33.26
N GLN A 37 -9.83 -1.78 32.84
CA GLN A 37 -10.43 -0.92 31.82
C GLN A 37 -10.39 0.56 32.23
N GLU A 38 -10.79 0.89 33.46
CA GLU A 38 -10.73 2.26 34.01
C GLU A 38 -9.28 2.80 33.98
N GLN A 39 -8.30 1.98 34.33
CA GLN A 39 -6.89 2.41 34.28
C GLN A 39 -6.37 2.64 32.87
N ARG A 40 -6.85 1.88 31.87
CA ARG A 40 -6.48 2.13 30.46
C ARG A 40 -7.01 3.47 29.99
N GLU A 41 -8.26 3.79 30.31
CA GLU A 41 -8.88 5.06 29.97
C GLU A 41 -8.17 6.25 30.67
N LEU A 42 -7.90 6.14 31.98
CA LEU A 42 -7.17 7.16 32.72
C LEU A 42 -5.74 7.32 32.19
N ALA A 43 -5.04 6.26 31.88
CA ALA A 43 -3.70 6.31 31.32
C ALA A 43 -3.68 6.95 29.92
N ALA A 44 -4.70 6.69 29.07
CA ALA A 44 -4.83 7.30 27.76
C ALA A 44 -5.01 8.83 27.85
N VAL A 45 -5.72 9.31 28.87
CA VAL A 45 -5.90 10.75 29.13
C VAL A 45 -4.67 11.39 29.79
N ALA A 46 -3.99 10.64 30.65
CA ALA A 46 -2.85 11.15 31.42
C ALA A 46 -1.52 11.13 30.64
N ALA A 47 -1.30 10.17 29.76
CA ALA A 47 -0.05 10.03 29.01
C ALA A 47 0.27 11.31 28.17
N PRO A 48 -0.66 11.90 27.41
CA PRO A 48 -0.41 13.15 26.68
C PRO A 48 -0.02 14.32 27.57
N LYS A 49 -0.46 14.35 28.85
CA LYS A 49 -0.11 15.41 29.81
C LYS A 49 1.36 15.35 30.21
N LEU A 50 1.98 14.16 30.12
CA LEU A 50 3.40 13.96 30.43
C LEU A 50 4.32 14.14 29.21
N ASP A 51 3.73 14.25 28.01
CA ASP A 51 4.52 14.40 26.79
C ASP A 51 5.16 15.80 26.73
N VAL A 52 6.48 15.84 26.78
CA VAL A 52 7.27 17.08 26.72
C VAL A 52 7.79 17.26 25.29
N ARG A 53 7.25 18.25 24.61
CA ARG A 53 7.65 18.55 23.23
C ARG A 53 9.04 19.18 23.18
N ILE A 54 9.71 18.97 22.07
CA ILE A 54 11.10 19.43 21.87
C ILE A 54 11.19 20.96 21.87
N GLU A 55 10.14 21.65 21.42
CA GLU A 55 10.06 23.11 21.43
C GLU A 55 9.94 23.66 22.87
N GLU A 56 9.32 22.91 23.76
CA GLU A 56 9.24 23.29 25.17
C GLU A 56 10.58 23.14 25.86
N ILE A 57 11.28 22.04 25.58
CA ILE A 57 12.66 21.85 26.08
C ILE A 57 13.53 23.00 25.58
N ALA A 58 13.48 23.31 24.28
CA ALA A 58 14.25 24.39 23.68
C ALA A 58 14.00 25.76 24.35
N ARG A 59 12.77 26.04 24.75
CA ARG A 59 12.42 27.32 25.45
C ARG A 59 12.89 27.40 26.88
N LYS A 60 13.05 26.24 27.55
CA LYS A 60 13.38 26.16 28.97
C LYS A 60 14.87 25.95 29.23
N ILE A 61 15.71 25.91 28.20
CA ILE A 61 17.16 25.85 28.37
C ILE A 61 17.64 27.13 29.09
N PRO A 62 18.40 26.99 30.22
CA PRO A 62 18.80 28.15 31.03
C PRO A 62 19.79 29.08 30.32
N ASP A 63 20.73 28.54 29.57
CA ASP A 63 21.72 29.31 28.81
C ASP A 63 21.09 29.96 27.57
N ASP A 64 21.20 31.27 27.43
CA ASP A 64 20.56 32.05 26.36
C ASP A 64 21.08 31.66 24.96
N ASN A 65 22.37 31.48 24.81
CA ASN A 65 22.98 31.11 23.54
C ASN A 65 22.57 29.70 23.09
N LEU A 66 22.55 28.77 24.03
CA LEU A 66 22.09 27.39 23.77
C LEU A 66 20.60 27.35 23.50
N ARG A 67 19.82 28.18 24.21
CA ARG A 67 18.36 28.31 24.01
C ARG A 67 18.01 28.80 22.61
N ASP A 68 18.70 29.82 22.10
CA ASP A 68 18.47 30.33 20.76
C ASP A 68 18.86 29.30 19.68
N LYS A 69 19.98 28.59 19.86
CA LYS A 69 20.33 27.47 18.97
C LYS A 69 19.30 26.36 19.02
N ALA A 70 18.82 26.00 20.20
CA ALA A 70 17.83 24.94 20.37
C ALA A 70 16.48 25.32 19.75
N ARG A 71 16.06 26.60 19.84
CA ARG A 71 14.85 27.10 19.18
C ARG A 71 14.96 26.98 17.65
N ASN A 72 16.06 27.43 17.09
CA ASN A 72 16.30 27.32 15.64
C ASN A 72 16.25 25.87 15.17
N LEU A 73 16.90 24.95 15.91
CA LEU A 73 16.86 23.52 15.59
C LEU A 73 15.44 22.92 15.76
N ALA A 74 14.66 23.36 16.75
CA ALA A 74 13.29 22.91 16.93
C ALA A 74 12.40 23.38 15.77
N ASP A 75 12.56 24.63 15.32
CA ASP A 75 11.83 25.20 14.17
C ASP A 75 12.20 24.48 12.86
N GLU A 76 13.48 24.18 12.66
CA GLU A 76 13.94 23.40 11.50
C GLU A 76 13.35 21.98 11.53
N ALA A 77 13.40 21.30 12.66
CA ALA A 77 12.82 19.97 12.84
C ALA A 77 11.31 19.98 12.57
N LYS A 78 10.59 20.98 13.08
CA LYS A 78 9.16 21.16 12.81
C LYS A 78 8.88 21.33 11.32
N LYS A 79 9.60 22.22 10.64
CA LYS A 79 9.46 22.44 9.20
C LYS A 79 9.75 21.16 8.40
N ALA A 80 10.74 20.39 8.80
CA ALA A 80 11.07 19.12 8.15
C ALA A 80 9.95 18.10 8.36
N TYR A 81 9.39 18.00 9.58
CA TYR A 81 8.25 17.14 9.88
C TYR A 81 7.00 17.53 9.08
N ASP A 82 6.63 18.81 9.08
CA ASP A 82 5.48 19.32 8.33
C ASP A 82 5.61 19.03 6.82
N ARG A 83 6.83 19.14 6.27
CA ARG A 83 7.11 18.77 4.87
C ARG A 83 6.96 17.27 4.64
N ALA A 84 7.49 16.43 5.53
CA ALA A 84 7.38 14.98 5.41
C ALA A 84 5.93 14.52 5.46
N GLU A 85 5.13 15.09 6.38
CA GLU A 85 3.68 14.82 6.48
C GLU A 85 2.95 15.26 5.20
N LEU A 86 3.27 16.43 4.68
CA LEU A 86 2.69 16.93 3.44
C LEU A 86 3.01 16.03 2.26
N ILE A 87 4.28 15.58 2.12
CA ILE A 87 4.70 14.64 1.08
C ILE A 87 3.92 13.32 1.23
N GLY A 88 3.80 12.79 2.47
CA GLY A 88 3.01 11.58 2.74
C GLY A 88 1.57 11.71 2.24
N ARG A 89 0.90 12.79 2.61
CA ARG A 89 -0.48 13.07 2.16
C ARG A 89 -0.59 13.20 0.63
N TYR A 90 0.32 13.89 -0.02
CA TYR A 90 0.31 14.00 -1.48
C TYR A 90 0.51 12.64 -2.15
N ARG A 91 1.41 11.79 -1.63
CA ARG A 91 1.62 10.43 -2.15
C ARG A 91 0.35 9.58 -2.06
N GLU A 92 -0.41 9.71 -0.97
CA GLU A 92 -1.70 9.04 -0.81
C GLU A 92 -2.74 9.57 -1.80
N ILE A 93 -2.89 10.91 -1.91
CA ILE A 93 -3.86 11.54 -2.81
C ILE A 93 -3.64 11.14 -4.27
N VAL A 94 -2.40 11.12 -4.73
CA VAL A 94 -2.06 10.74 -6.11
C VAL A 94 -1.93 9.23 -6.31
N ASN A 95 -2.17 8.43 -5.26
CA ASN A 95 -1.99 6.98 -5.29
C ASN A 95 -0.60 6.56 -5.83
N PHE A 96 0.44 7.21 -5.30
CA PHE A 96 1.81 7.13 -5.83
C PHE A 96 2.34 5.70 -5.91
N GLU A 97 2.09 4.87 -4.89
CA GLU A 97 2.58 3.48 -4.87
C GLU A 97 1.93 2.63 -5.97
N TYR A 98 0.64 2.87 -6.24
CA TYR A 98 -0.07 2.24 -7.35
C TYR A 98 0.60 2.58 -8.69
N TRP A 99 0.80 3.87 -8.98
CA TRP A 99 1.41 4.29 -10.24
C TRP A 99 2.87 3.86 -10.36
N ARG A 100 3.62 3.87 -9.26
CA ARG A 100 5.00 3.39 -9.23
C ARG A 100 5.08 1.90 -9.58
N MET A 101 4.18 1.09 -9.02
CA MET A 101 4.11 -0.33 -9.32
C MET A 101 3.71 -0.55 -10.79
N HIS A 102 2.64 0.10 -11.26
CA HIS A 102 2.20 -0.01 -12.65
C HIS A 102 3.33 0.34 -13.63
N SER A 103 3.99 1.49 -13.46
CA SER A 103 5.12 1.86 -14.33
C SER A 103 6.26 0.84 -14.32
N LYS A 104 6.54 0.26 -13.16
CA LYS A 104 7.56 -0.80 -13.03
C LYS A 104 7.16 -2.07 -13.79
N VAL A 105 5.90 -2.46 -13.71
CA VAL A 105 5.36 -3.64 -14.41
C VAL A 105 5.35 -3.39 -15.91
N GLU A 106 4.75 -2.29 -16.36
CA GLU A 106 4.58 -1.94 -17.77
C GLU A 106 5.91 -1.76 -18.52
N SER A 107 7.00 -1.45 -17.81
CA SER A 107 8.34 -1.33 -18.39
C SER A 107 9.08 -2.67 -18.56
N THR A 108 8.46 -3.79 -18.20
CA THR A 108 9.09 -5.11 -18.34
C THR A 108 8.89 -5.70 -19.74
N ASP A 109 9.86 -6.49 -20.20
CA ASP A 109 9.76 -7.16 -21.50
C ASP A 109 8.56 -8.10 -21.57
N GLU A 110 8.23 -8.77 -20.45
CA GLU A 110 7.09 -9.67 -20.34
C GLU A 110 5.75 -8.92 -20.50
N ALA A 111 5.63 -7.74 -19.88
CA ALA A 111 4.41 -6.92 -20.01
C ALA A 111 4.27 -6.34 -21.42
N LEU A 112 5.36 -5.90 -22.04
CA LEU A 112 5.38 -5.44 -23.42
C LEU A 112 5.00 -6.59 -24.38
N ALA A 113 5.57 -7.77 -24.20
CA ALA A 113 5.23 -8.95 -25.02
C ALA A 113 3.76 -9.36 -24.87
N ALA A 114 3.19 -9.25 -23.65
CA ALA A 114 1.76 -9.49 -23.43
C ALA A 114 0.91 -8.46 -24.18
N ALA A 115 1.21 -7.18 -24.04
CA ALA A 115 0.47 -6.09 -24.70
C ALA A 115 0.53 -6.21 -26.24
N GLU A 116 1.71 -6.46 -26.80
CA GLU A 116 1.89 -6.67 -28.25
C GLU A 116 1.08 -7.88 -28.75
N SER A 117 1.13 -8.99 -28.02
CA SER A 117 0.40 -10.21 -28.39
C SER A 117 -1.11 -10.03 -28.32
N PHE A 118 -1.62 -9.33 -27.29
CA PHE A 118 -3.05 -9.01 -27.19
C PHE A 118 -3.50 -8.06 -28.29
N TYR A 119 -2.72 -7.04 -28.61
CA TYR A 119 -3.00 -6.14 -29.73
C TYR A 119 -3.03 -6.90 -31.07
N GLU A 120 -2.04 -7.76 -31.30
CA GLU A 120 -2.01 -8.63 -32.48
C GLU A 120 -3.28 -9.51 -32.56
N GLY A 121 -3.67 -10.12 -31.42
CA GLY A 121 -4.89 -10.90 -31.31
C GLY A 121 -6.14 -10.11 -31.71
N GLU A 122 -6.28 -8.88 -31.21
CA GLU A 122 -7.38 -7.98 -31.56
C GLU A 122 -7.41 -7.62 -33.06
N GLN A 123 -6.27 -7.40 -33.68
CA GLN A 123 -6.22 -7.10 -35.13
C GLN A 123 -6.60 -8.33 -35.94
N LYS A 124 -6.08 -9.51 -35.60
CA LYS A 124 -6.35 -10.76 -36.28
C LYS A 124 -7.78 -11.25 -36.11
N ALA A 125 -8.41 -10.97 -34.96
CA ALA A 125 -9.81 -11.33 -34.68
C ALA A 125 -10.82 -10.77 -35.68
N LYS A 126 -10.42 -9.87 -36.55
CA LYS A 126 -11.28 -9.29 -37.59
C LYS A 126 -11.41 -10.21 -38.82
N LEU A 127 -10.39 -11.02 -39.12
CA LEU A 127 -10.33 -11.79 -40.39
C LEU A 127 -9.66 -13.16 -40.21
N ASP A 128 -8.93 -13.41 -39.13
CA ASP A 128 -8.13 -14.62 -38.89
C ASP A 128 -8.30 -15.08 -37.44
N TYR A 129 -9.38 -15.80 -37.17
CA TYR A 129 -9.69 -16.24 -35.78
C TYR A 129 -8.69 -17.23 -35.23
N LEU A 130 -8.09 -18.11 -36.03
CA LEU A 130 -7.06 -19.05 -35.58
C LEU A 130 -5.77 -18.30 -35.23
N GLY A 131 -5.33 -17.38 -36.08
CA GLY A 131 -4.19 -16.54 -35.77
C GLY A 131 -4.44 -15.62 -34.57
N ALA A 132 -5.67 -15.17 -34.35
CA ALA A 132 -6.05 -14.42 -33.15
C ALA A 132 -5.95 -15.30 -31.88
N LYS A 133 -6.48 -16.52 -31.91
CA LYS A 133 -6.37 -17.49 -30.82
C LYS A 133 -4.91 -17.67 -30.40
N ASP A 134 -4.03 -17.90 -31.37
CA ASP A 134 -2.60 -18.11 -31.08
C ASP A 134 -1.92 -16.87 -30.50
N ALA A 135 -2.28 -15.67 -30.96
CA ALA A 135 -1.78 -14.41 -30.44
C ALA A 135 -2.27 -14.18 -28.99
N TYR A 136 -3.55 -14.40 -28.71
CA TYR A 136 -4.08 -14.32 -27.34
C TYR A 136 -3.40 -15.33 -26.40
N ALA A 137 -3.20 -16.57 -26.86
CA ALA A 137 -2.53 -17.60 -26.06
C ALA A 137 -1.09 -17.18 -25.66
N LYS A 138 -0.33 -16.59 -26.59
CA LYS A 138 0.99 -15.99 -26.33
C LYS A 138 0.89 -14.85 -25.33
N GLY A 139 -0.08 -13.96 -25.48
CA GLY A 139 -0.32 -12.85 -24.57
C GLY A 139 -0.61 -13.31 -23.15
N PHE A 140 -1.44 -14.34 -22.99
CA PHE A 140 -1.72 -14.92 -21.67
C PHE A 140 -0.51 -15.64 -21.05
N ALA A 141 0.33 -16.27 -21.85
CA ALA A 141 1.58 -16.87 -21.36
C ALA A 141 2.55 -15.79 -20.85
N ALA A 142 2.70 -14.68 -21.58
CA ALA A 142 3.52 -13.55 -21.15
C ALA A 142 2.93 -12.88 -19.90
N LEU A 143 1.60 -12.68 -19.86
CA LEU A 143 0.91 -12.13 -18.68
C LEU A 143 1.08 -13.03 -17.45
N ARG A 144 1.09 -14.33 -17.61
CA ARG A 144 1.40 -15.27 -16.52
C ARG A 144 2.78 -14.98 -15.92
N ALA A 145 3.80 -14.77 -16.75
CA ALA A 145 5.14 -14.43 -16.28
C ALA A 145 5.15 -13.07 -15.51
N VAL A 146 4.34 -12.10 -15.96
CA VAL A 146 4.16 -10.84 -15.22
C VAL A 146 3.55 -11.08 -13.84
N LEU A 147 2.46 -11.87 -13.74
CA LEU A 147 1.79 -12.15 -12.48
C LEU A 147 2.67 -12.97 -11.51
N ASP A 148 3.49 -13.87 -12.04
CA ASP A 148 4.46 -14.63 -11.23
C ASP A 148 5.59 -13.73 -10.69
N LYS A 149 6.01 -12.72 -11.45
CA LYS A 149 7.06 -11.76 -11.09
C LYS A 149 6.55 -10.67 -10.14
N PHE A 150 5.27 -10.31 -10.25
CA PHE A 150 4.60 -9.27 -9.47
C PHE A 150 3.28 -9.80 -8.86
N PRO A 151 3.35 -10.60 -7.78
CA PRO A 151 2.15 -11.21 -7.17
C PRO A 151 1.11 -10.18 -6.72
N GLU A 152 1.52 -8.99 -6.32
CA GLU A 152 0.64 -7.89 -5.94
C GLU A 152 -0.28 -7.42 -7.08
N MET A 153 0.12 -7.62 -8.34
CA MET A 153 -0.75 -7.38 -9.50
C MET A 153 -1.88 -8.42 -9.58
N ALA A 154 -1.63 -9.64 -9.17
CA ALA A 154 -2.64 -10.68 -9.15
C ALA A 154 -3.79 -10.37 -8.17
N GLU A 155 -3.53 -9.58 -7.12
CA GLU A 155 -4.52 -9.15 -6.12
C GLU A 155 -5.22 -7.84 -6.50
N SER A 156 -4.75 -7.12 -7.51
CA SER A 156 -5.29 -5.84 -7.94
C SER A 156 -6.65 -5.99 -8.64
N GLU A 157 -7.67 -5.26 -8.16
CA GLU A 157 -8.99 -5.22 -8.80
C GLU A 157 -8.93 -4.64 -10.22
N SER A 158 -8.08 -3.63 -10.44
CA SER A 158 -7.89 -3.02 -11.76
C SER A 158 -7.28 -4.01 -12.75
N ALA A 159 -6.25 -4.76 -12.33
CA ALA A 159 -5.67 -5.81 -13.16
C ALA A 159 -6.68 -6.94 -13.44
N ALA A 160 -7.47 -7.32 -12.43
CA ALA A 160 -8.51 -8.32 -12.58
C ALA A 160 -9.57 -7.91 -13.61
N SER A 161 -10.03 -6.66 -13.55
CA SER A 161 -11.00 -6.13 -14.51
C SER A 161 -10.45 -6.14 -15.93
N HIS A 162 -9.21 -5.73 -16.12
CA HIS A 162 -8.55 -5.75 -17.41
C HIS A 162 -8.36 -7.18 -17.97
N ILE A 163 -7.95 -8.11 -17.13
CA ILE A 163 -7.82 -9.52 -17.51
C ILE A 163 -9.19 -10.10 -17.91
N ASN A 164 -10.28 -9.73 -17.18
CA ASN A 164 -11.63 -10.15 -17.53
C ASN A 164 -12.01 -9.69 -18.95
N GLU A 165 -11.77 -8.44 -19.30
CA GLU A 165 -12.06 -7.92 -20.64
C GLU A 165 -11.31 -8.66 -21.74
N ILE A 166 -10.05 -9.02 -21.49
CA ILE A 166 -9.25 -9.79 -22.44
C ILE A 166 -9.78 -11.23 -22.56
N LEU A 167 -10.17 -11.85 -21.45
CA LEU A 167 -10.79 -13.18 -21.42
C LEU A 167 -12.10 -13.21 -22.23
N GLU A 168 -12.96 -12.21 -22.06
CA GLU A 168 -14.20 -12.11 -22.84
C GLU A 168 -13.95 -12.05 -24.36
N ARG A 169 -12.93 -11.30 -24.77
CA ARG A 169 -12.52 -11.24 -26.18
C ARG A 169 -11.97 -12.57 -26.67
N TYR A 170 -11.16 -13.23 -25.85
CA TYR A 170 -10.58 -14.55 -26.18
C TYR A 170 -11.66 -15.63 -26.33
N VAL A 171 -12.61 -15.70 -25.40
CA VAL A 171 -13.75 -16.63 -25.49
C VAL A 171 -14.52 -16.43 -26.78
N LYS A 172 -14.82 -15.17 -27.16
CA LYS A 172 -15.48 -14.86 -28.44
C LYS A 172 -14.69 -15.33 -29.66
N VAL A 173 -13.34 -15.20 -29.61
CA VAL A 173 -12.49 -15.67 -30.68
C VAL A 173 -12.52 -17.20 -30.79
N LEU A 174 -12.51 -17.91 -29.66
CA LEU A 174 -12.63 -19.38 -29.63
C LEU A 174 -13.98 -19.82 -30.23
N ASP A 175 -15.08 -19.20 -29.84
CA ASP A 175 -16.42 -19.47 -30.38
C ASP A 175 -16.47 -19.27 -31.90
N GLN A 176 -15.87 -18.19 -32.39
CA GLN A 176 -15.83 -17.88 -33.80
C GLN A 176 -14.90 -18.82 -34.61
N ALA A 177 -13.92 -19.38 -33.97
CA ALA A 177 -13.00 -20.37 -34.53
C ALA A 177 -13.53 -21.81 -34.45
N ASP A 178 -14.68 -22.05 -33.82
CA ASP A 178 -15.22 -23.38 -33.47
C ASP A 178 -14.22 -24.20 -32.63
N GLU A 179 -13.52 -23.51 -31.72
CA GLU A 179 -12.49 -24.09 -30.86
C GLU A 179 -12.95 -24.14 -29.40
N VAL A 180 -12.48 -25.17 -28.67
CA VAL A 180 -12.75 -25.29 -27.24
C VAL A 180 -11.73 -24.53 -26.42
N PHE A 181 -12.12 -24.09 -25.23
CA PHE A 181 -11.21 -23.43 -24.29
C PHE A 181 -10.10 -24.39 -23.88
N PRO A 182 -8.80 -24.02 -23.96
CA PRO A 182 -7.71 -24.95 -23.75
C PRO A 182 -7.62 -25.37 -22.27
N PRO A 183 -7.51 -26.69 -21.98
CA PRO A 183 -7.45 -27.19 -20.59
C PRO A 183 -6.13 -26.83 -19.88
N ASP A 184 -5.07 -26.55 -20.63
CA ASP A 184 -3.73 -26.14 -20.19
C ASP A 184 -3.55 -24.61 -20.25
N PHE A 185 -4.66 -23.86 -20.12
CA PHE A 185 -4.63 -22.41 -20.21
C PHE A 185 -3.67 -21.76 -19.23
N ALA A 186 -2.84 -20.84 -19.69
CA ALA A 186 -1.75 -20.23 -18.92
C ALA A 186 -2.19 -19.63 -17.57
N LEU A 187 -3.38 -19.03 -17.49
CA LEU A 187 -3.93 -18.44 -16.29
C LEU A 187 -4.93 -19.33 -15.52
N ALA A 188 -4.99 -20.64 -15.81
CA ALA A 188 -5.98 -21.55 -15.21
C ALA A 188 -5.98 -21.50 -13.66
N SER A 189 -4.80 -21.51 -13.02
CA SER A 189 -4.68 -21.42 -11.57
C SER A 189 -5.15 -20.06 -11.03
N TYR A 190 -4.84 -18.98 -11.71
CA TYR A 190 -5.27 -17.63 -11.38
C TYR A 190 -6.80 -17.50 -11.44
N ILE A 191 -7.41 -17.99 -12.51
CA ILE A 191 -8.87 -17.95 -12.73
C ILE A 191 -9.60 -18.77 -11.65
N ARG A 192 -9.08 -19.98 -11.33
CA ARG A 192 -9.69 -20.84 -10.29
C ARG A 192 -9.62 -20.26 -8.89
N ALA A 193 -8.57 -19.48 -8.60
CA ALA A 193 -8.39 -18.83 -7.29
C ALA A 193 -9.30 -17.61 -7.09
N ARG A 194 -9.86 -17.03 -8.16
CA ARG A 194 -10.72 -15.87 -8.08
C ARG A 194 -12.17 -16.23 -7.82
N VAL A 195 -12.82 -15.43 -6.97
CA VAL A 195 -14.21 -15.60 -6.53
C VAL A 195 -15.17 -14.68 -7.30
N GLU A 196 -14.63 -13.64 -7.95
CA GLU A 196 -15.42 -12.64 -8.67
C GLU A 196 -16.22 -13.25 -9.83
N ASN A 197 -17.48 -12.85 -9.91
CA ASN A 197 -18.44 -13.36 -10.88
C ASN A 197 -18.54 -12.47 -12.12
N GLN A 198 -17.39 -12.07 -12.67
CA GLN A 198 -17.32 -11.32 -13.93
C GLN A 198 -17.47 -12.28 -15.12
N PRO A 199 -18.06 -11.83 -16.26
CA PRO A 199 -18.41 -12.73 -17.38
C PRO A 199 -17.22 -13.53 -17.93
N GLY A 200 -16.09 -12.91 -18.23
CA GLY A 200 -14.92 -13.60 -18.78
C GLY A 200 -14.33 -14.64 -17.84
N TYR A 201 -14.31 -14.38 -16.53
CA TYR A 201 -13.91 -15.37 -15.54
C TYR A 201 -14.94 -16.49 -15.39
N GLY A 202 -16.23 -16.18 -15.52
CA GLY A 202 -17.31 -17.16 -15.45
C GLY A 202 -17.20 -18.18 -16.58
N ASP A 203 -17.08 -17.72 -17.80
CA ASP A 203 -16.95 -18.55 -19.01
C ASP A 203 -15.67 -19.39 -18.98
N ALA A 204 -14.54 -18.79 -18.66
CA ALA A 204 -13.26 -19.50 -18.54
C ALA A 204 -13.27 -20.55 -17.40
N ARG A 205 -13.91 -20.28 -16.26
CA ARG A 205 -14.05 -21.26 -15.18
C ARG A 205 -14.93 -22.44 -15.56
N ALA A 206 -16.03 -22.18 -16.23
CA ALA A 206 -16.93 -23.21 -16.72
C ALA A 206 -16.21 -24.18 -17.69
N ALA A 207 -15.34 -23.61 -18.53
CA ALA A 207 -14.55 -24.38 -19.49
C ALA A 207 -13.36 -25.13 -18.85
N LEU A 208 -12.87 -24.69 -17.70
CA LEU A 208 -11.75 -25.29 -16.94
C LEU A 208 -12.22 -26.26 -15.82
N ALA A 209 -13.52 -26.43 -15.64
CA ALA A 209 -14.12 -27.34 -14.65
C ALA A 209 -14.11 -28.78 -15.17
#